data_c36c22f4755f44639e355b25de16da1b
#
_entry.id   c36c22f4755f44639e355b25de16da1b
#
_cell.length_a   1.000
_cell.length_b   1.000
_cell.length_c   1.000
_cell.angle_alpha   90.00
_cell.angle_beta   90.00
_cell.angle_gamma   90.00
#
_symmetry.space_group_name_H-M   'P 1'
#
loop_
_entity.id
_entity.type
_entity.pdbx_description
1 polymer ?
#
loop_
_entity_poly.entity_id
_entity_poly.type
_entity_poly.pdbx_seq_one_letter_code
_entity_poly.pdbx_strand_id
1 'polypeptide(L)'
;TGGSPVSVSRFGRRVRCSSATLPTTLMSSLIDELFGREVIPRVLAGNPVDRTIQINGDASGRYGLKRGERIRLRSHLIQGTSGAEEKAISITMRVIPTEIPDILSMNIEPDLLEAMVCKSGLGFVCGETGSGKSTLCSALYRYIMDNFPDAKIVTYEDPVEYILGNENDLLPPHQAEIGRDVVSFAAGLRSAVRRNPEIIGVGEIRDNETADAAVQAGNTGHYCLSTMHTKSPGETLARLLGLFPPVIRDSMAWAVLSLLQFILVQVLVRTNDGGRKAVREYIVINDELRDNLSGMPHAEWGHHIDAIIRQEKRRIRDQILEMYIRNEVDRREAILFIPPGELRS
;
A
#
# COMPACT_ATOMS: atom_id res chain seq x y z
N THR A 1 -20.94 -12.03 11.34
CA THR A 1 -21.67 -13.22 10.92
C THR A 1 -23.09 -13.15 11.49
N GLY A 2 -24.11 -13.60 10.74
CA GLY A 2 -25.46 -13.79 11.28
C GLY A 2 -25.40 -14.68 12.53
N GLY A 3 -26.25 -14.45 13.51
CA GLY A 3 -26.20 -15.19 14.77
C GLY A 3 -25.02 -14.88 15.69
N SER A 4 -24.07 -14.02 15.29
CA SER A 4 -22.87 -13.70 16.06
C SER A 4 -22.85 -12.23 16.48
N PRO A 5 -22.12 -11.90 17.59
CA PRO A 5 -21.95 -10.50 17.99
C PRO A 5 -21.07 -9.74 17.00
N VAL A 6 -21.30 -8.43 16.92
CA VAL A 6 -20.43 -7.51 16.17
C VAL A 6 -19.16 -7.22 16.99
N SER A 7 -18.01 -7.35 16.36
CA SER A 7 -16.73 -6.97 16.95
C SER A 7 -15.99 -5.94 16.08
N VAL A 8 -15.26 -5.04 16.73
CA VAL A 8 -14.40 -4.06 16.06
C VAL A 8 -12.95 -4.35 16.44
N SER A 9 -12.06 -4.32 15.46
CA SER A 9 -10.62 -4.35 15.70
C SER A 9 -10.07 -2.92 15.62
N ARG A 10 -9.45 -2.45 16.69
CA ARG A 10 -8.75 -1.17 16.72
C ARG A 10 -7.33 -1.40 17.21
N PHE A 11 -6.34 -0.99 16.41
CA PHE A 11 -4.91 -1.19 16.71
C PHE A 11 -4.54 -2.64 17.11
N GLY A 12 -5.13 -3.63 16.40
CA GLY A 12 -4.88 -5.04 16.63
C GLY A 12 -5.59 -5.66 17.85
N ARG A 13 -6.36 -4.87 18.61
CA ARG A 13 -7.23 -5.38 19.68
C ARG A 13 -8.66 -5.52 19.15
N ARG A 14 -9.26 -6.70 19.36
CA ARG A 14 -10.67 -6.92 19.05
C ARG A 14 -11.51 -6.62 20.29
N VAL A 15 -12.50 -5.76 20.11
CA VAL A 15 -13.47 -5.42 21.14
C VAL A 15 -14.86 -5.81 20.64
N ARG A 16 -15.62 -6.47 21.49
CA ARG A 16 -17.02 -6.78 21.21
C ARG A 16 -17.84 -5.51 21.35
N CYS A 17 -18.53 -5.08 20.29
CA CYS A 17 -19.30 -3.84 20.27
C CYS A 17 -20.72 -4.01 20.83
N SER A 18 -21.23 -5.26 20.87
CA SER A 18 -22.59 -5.56 21.33
C SER A 18 -22.61 -6.90 22.07
N SER A 19 -23.36 -6.97 23.16
CA SER A 19 -23.69 -8.24 23.82
C SER A 19 -24.73 -9.04 23.05
N ALA A 20 -25.55 -8.36 22.23
CA ALA A 20 -26.55 -9.00 21.40
C ALA A 20 -25.92 -9.59 20.12
N THR A 21 -26.46 -10.71 19.65
CA THR A 21 -26.13 -11.27 18.35
C THR A 21 -26.89 -10.54 17.25
N LEU A 22 -26.29 -10.42 16.08
CA LEU A 22 -26.92 -9.84 14.90
C LEU A 22 -27.86 -10.92 14.28
N PRO A 23 -29.19 -10.73 14.25
CA PRO A 23 -30.09 -11.69 13.61
C PRO A 23 -29.74 -11.88 12.13
N THR A 24 -29.85 -13.12 11.63
CA THR A 24 -29.54 -13.45 10.23
C THR A 24 -30.42 -12.65 9.26
N THR A 25 -31.68 -12.41 9.61
CA THR A 25 -32.59 -11.58 8.79
C THR A 25 -32.13 -10.13 8.68
N LEU A 26 -31.66 -9.54 9.77
CA LEU A 26 -31.11 -8.19 9.77
C LEU A 26 -29.80 -8.12 8.98
N MET A 27 -28.96 -9.16 9.09
CA MET A 27 -27.74 -9.28 8.32
C MET A 27 -28.04 -9.34 6.81
N SER A 28 -29.04 -10.12 6.40
CA SER A 28 -29.45 -10.22 5.00
C SER A 28 -29.98 -8.88 4.47
N SER A 29 -30.82 -8.20 5.26
CA SER A 29 -31.31 -6.86 4.88
C SER A 29 -30.20 -5.84 4.75
N LEU A 30 -29.19 -5.89 5.62
CA LEU A 30 -28.02 -5.03 5.56
C LEU A 30 -27.17 -5.30 4.29
N ILE A 31 -27.01 -6.58 3.93
CA ILE A 31 -26.29 -6.95 2.71
C ILE A 31 -27.04 -6.43 1.48
N ASP A 32 -28.35 -6.66 1.42
CA ASP A 32 -29.18 -6.20 0.29
C ASP A 32 -29.13 -4.68 0.12
N GLU A 33 -29.14 -3.94 1.23
CA GLU A 33 -29.11 -2.49 1.23
C GLU A 33 -27.74 -1.94 0.78
N LEU A 34 -26.63 -2.50 1.31
CA LEU A 34 -25.28 -1.97 1.07
C LEU A 34 -24.63 -2.50 -0.22
N PHE A 35 -24.97 -3.71 -0.63
CA PHE A 35 -24.28 -4.42 -1.70
C PHE A 35 -25.16 -4.79 -2.90
N GLY A 36 -26.49 -4.78 -2.72
CA GLY A 36 -27.44 -5.22 -3.72
C GLY A 36 -27.89 -6.67 -3.52
N ARG A 37 -29.13 -6.96 -3.98
CA ARG A 37 -29.81 -8.25 -3.76
C ARG A 37 -29.10 -9.44 -4.44
N GLU A 38 -28.28 -9.18 -5.46
CA GLU A 38 -27.53 -10.20 -6.20
C GLU A 38 -26.36 -10.78 -5.41
N VAL A 39 -25.93 -10.11 -4.32
CA VAL A 39 -24.70 -10.47 -3.59
C VAL A 39 -24.92 -11.72 -2.72
N ILE A 40 -26.05 -11.83 -2.03
CA ILE A 40 -26.33 -13.02 -1.18
C ILE A 40 -26.31 -14.31 -2.01
N PRO A 41 -27.07 -14.43 -3.12
CA PRO A 41 -27.01 -15.64 -3.96
C PRO A 41 -25.59 -15.95 -4.46
N ARG A 42 -24.83 -14.93 -4.85
CA ARG A 42 -23.45 -15.08 -5.32
C ARG A 42 -22.53 -15.65 -4.24
N VAL A 43 -22.58 -15.12 -3.03
CA VAL A 43 -21.78 -15.59 -1.89
C VAL A 43 -22.19 -17.02 -1.49
N LEU A 44 -23.48 -17.32 -1.47
CA LEU A 44 -24.00 -18.67 -1.16
C LEU A 44 -23.69 -19.71 -2.25
N ALA A 45 -23.36 -19.26 -3.47
CA ALA A 45 -22.82 -20.11 -4.54
C ALA A 45 -21.31 -20.36 -4.44
N GLY A 46 -20.66 -19.90 -3.35
CA GLY A 46 -19.23 -20.09 -3.11
C GLY A 46 -18.32 -19.04 -3.75
N ASN A 47 -18.88 -17.93 -4.25
CA ASN A 47 -18.11 -16.84 -4.85
C ASN A 47 -17.98 -15.68 -3.85
N PRO A 48 -16.84 -15.50 -3.18
CA PRO A 48 -16.63 -14.36 -2.30
C PRO A 48 -16.80 -13.03 -3.03
N VAL A 49 -17.20 -11.99 -2.30
CA VAL A 49 -17.35 -10.65 -2.84
C VAL A 49 -16.42 -9.70 -2.08
N ASP A 50 -15.51 -9.05 -2.79
CA ASP A 50 -14.70 -7.93 -2.30
C ASP A 50 -15.21 -6.67 -2.99
N ARG A 51 -15.63 -5.67 -2.21
CA ARG A 51 -16.21 -4.44 -2.76
C ARG A 51 -15.97 -3.27 -1.82
N THR A 52 -15.60 -2.13 -2.39
CA THR A 52 -15.62 -0.86 -1.68
C THR A 52 -17.02 -0.26 -1.73
N ILE A 53 -17.56 0.09 -0.57
CA ILE A 53 -18.83 0.82 -0.43
C ILE A 53 -18.56 2.21 0.15
N GLN A 54 -19.35 3.18 -0.27
CA GLN A 54 -19.34 4.53 0.28
C GLN A 54 -20.72 4.84 0.88
N ILE A 55 -20.72 5.28 2.13
CA ILE A 55 -21.89 5.75 2.84
C ILE A 55 -21.77 7.26 2.98
N ASN A 56 -22.72 7.99 2.44
CA ASN A 56 -22.77 9.45 2.54
C ASN A 56 -23.74 9.85 3.66
N GLY A 57 -23.33 10.83 4.45
CA GLY A 57 -24.20 11.47 5.43
C GLY A 57 -25.31 12.28 4.76
N ASP A 58 -26.52 12.09 5.22
CA ASP A 58 -27.72 12.80 4.77
C ASP A 58 -28.35 13.62 5.90
N ALA A 59 -29.44 14.31 5.60
CA ALA A 59 -30.17 15.11 6.57
C ALA A 59 -30.84 14.25 7.69
N SER A 60 -31.02 12.93 7.49
CA SER A 60 -31.64 12.03 8.46
C SER A 60 -30.67 11.59 9.58
N GLY A 61 -29.36 11.71 9.37
CA GLY A 61 -28.33 11.24 10.29
C GLY A 61 -28.35 9.71 10.50
N ARG A 62 -28.95 8.94 9.58
CA ARG A 62 -29.22 7.51 9.69
C ARG A 62 -27.99 6.67 10.09
N TYR A 63 -26.80 7.05 9.64
CA TYR A 63 -25.56 6.34 9.93
C TYR A 63 -24.65 7.08 10.93
N GLY A 64 -25.20 8.06 11.66
CA GLY A 64 -24.42 8.90 12.55
C GLY A 64 -23.48 9.88 11.82
N LEU A 65 -23.64 10.04 10.51
CA LEU A 65 -22.89 10.95 9.68
C LEU A 65 -23.66 12.25 9.48
N LYS A 66 -22.98 13.39 9.55
CA LYS A 66 -23.54 14.69 9.21
C LYS A 66 -23.63 14.82 7.69
N ARG A 67 -24.50 15.72 7.23
CA ARG A 67 -24.60 16.07 5.80
C ARG A 67 -23.24 16.51 5.27
N GLY A 68 -22.78 15.87 4.18
CA GLY A 68 -21.48 16.11 3.56
C GLY A 68 -20.34 15.22 4.10
N GLU A 69 -20.53 14.58 5.25
CA GLU A 69 -19.58 13.55 5.71
C GLU A 69 -19.77 12.27 4.91
N ARG A 70 -18.69 11.51 4.75
CA ARG A 70 -18.68 10.21 4.06
C ARG A 70 -17.79 9.22 4.76
N ILE A 71 -18.19 7.97 4.78
CA ILE A 71 -17.35 6.83 5.18
C ILE A 71 -17.20 5.90 3.99
N ARG A 72 -15.97 5.48 3.73
CA ARG A 72 -15.65 4.43 2.75
C ARG A 72 -15.22 3.18 3.49
N LEU A 73 -15.75 2.03 3.05
CA LEU A 73 -15.50 0.74 3.68
C LEU A 73 -15.07 -0.27 2.60
N ARG A 74 -13.89 -0.85 2.74
CA ARG A 74 -13.55 -2.07 2.01
C ARG A 74 -14.23 -3.23 2.72
N SER A 75 -15.04 -3.98 2.01
CA SER A 75 -15.89 -5.02 2.56
C SER A 75 -15.61 -6.34 1.85
N HIS A 76 -15.34 -7.38 2.64
CA HIS A 76 -15.16 -8.74 2.16
C HIS A 76 -16.27 -9.62 2.73
N LEU A 77 -17.01 -10.27 1.83
CA LEU A 77 -18.12 -11.17 2.16
C LEU A 77 -17.76 -12.58 1.72
N ILE A 78 -17.88 -13.52 2.64
CA ILE A 78 -17.58 -14.93 2.37
C ILE A 78 -18.57 -15.83 3.13
N GLN A 79 -18.92 -16.96 2.52
CA GLN A 79 -19.66 -18.03 3.18
C GLN A 79 -18.71 -18.91 3.98
N GLY A 80 -19.19 -19.42 5.10
CA GLY A 80 -18.46 -20.36 5.92
C GLY A 80 -19.35 -20.96 7.02
N THR A 81 -18.79 -21.82 7.86
CA THR A 81 -19.44 -22.33 9.07
C THR A 81 -19.12 -21.43 10.25
N SER A 82 -20.12 -21.01 11.01
CA SER A 82 -19.93 -20.18 12.21
C SER A 82 -20.82 -20.73 13.35
N GLY A 83 -20.17 -21.28 14.36
CA GLY A 83 -20.87 -21.99 15.42
C GLY A 83 -21.62 -23.20 14.88
N ALA A 84 -22.94 -23.28 15.16
CA ALA A 84 -23.82 -24.34 14.65
C ALA A 84 -24.48 -24.01 13.29
N GLU A 85 -24.22 -22.83 12.74
CA GLU A 85 -24.81 -22.38 11.47
C GLU A 85 -23.90 -22.73 10.30
N GLU A 86 -24.35 -23.64 9.43
CA GLU A 86 -23.74 -23.92 8.13
C GLU A 86 -24.17 -22.84 7.13
N LYS A 87 -23.27 -22.51 6.20
CA LYS A 87 -23.49 -21.47 5.16
C LYS A 87 -23.75 -20.07 5.72
N ALA A 88 -23.20 -19.77 6.90
CA ALA A 88 -23.26 -18.44 7.46
C ALA A 88 -22.44 -17.45 6.60
N ILE A 89 -22.99 -16.26 6.31
CA ILE A 89 -22.26 -15.20 5.64
C ILE A 89 -21.47 -14.38 6.66
N SER A 90 -20.17 -14.29 6.47
CA SER A 90 -19.30 -13.42 7.25
C SER A 90 -18.99 -12.15 6.47
N ILE A 91 -19.12 -11.00 7.11
CA ILE A 91 -18.69 -9.70 6.54
C ILE A 91 -17.53 -9.18 7.38
N THR A 92 -16.44 -8.85 6.72
CA THR A 92 -15.33 -8.06 7.29
C THR A 92 -15.31 -6.72 6.61
N MET A 93 -15.41 -5.64 7.37
CA MET A 93 -15.36 -4.29 6.87
C MET A 93 -14.14 -3.57 7.44
N ARG A 94 -13.37 -2.89 6.58
CA ARG A 94 -12.27 -2.00 6.96
C ARG A 94 -12.64 -0.59 6.58
N VAL A 95 -12.57 0.34 7.52
CA VAL A 95 -12.70 1.77 7.23
C VAL A 95 -11.50 2.19 6.38
N ILE A 96 -11.78 2.81 5.25
CA ILE A 96 -10.77 3.44 4.40
C ILE A 96 -10.65 4.89 4.89
N PRO A 97 -9.46 5.35 5.29
CA PRO A 97 -9.26 6.74 5.70
C PRO A 97 -9.63 7.70 4.58
N THR A 98 -10.24 8.82 4.93
CA THR A 98 -10.63 9.87 3.96
C THR A 98 -9.61 10.99 3.89
N GLU A 99 -8.86 11.20 4.97
CA GLU A 99 -7.84 12.23 5.05
C GLU A 99 -6.46 11.67 4.70
N ILE A 100 -5.77 12.37 3.81
CA ILE A 100 -4.40 12.06 3.43
C ILE A 100 -3.49 12.86 4.36
N PRO A 101 -2.57 12.22 5.11
CA PRO A 101 -1.64 12.96 5.95
C PRO A 101 -0.69 13.82 5.10
N ASP A 102 -0.29 14.96 5.64
CA ASP A 102 0.79 15.75 5.06
C ASP A 102 2.10 14.95 5.11
N ILE A 103 2.77 14.81 3.96
CA ILE A 103 4.03 14.07 3.84
C ILE A 103 5.14 14.67 4.73
N LEU A 104 5.15 15.99 4.92
CA LEU A 104 6.12 16.67 5.77
C LEU A 104 5.95 16.29 7.24
N SER A 105 4.72 15.95 7.66
CA SER A 105 4.44 15.46 9.01
C SER A 105 4.88 14.00 9.23
N MET A 106 5.20 13.29 8.17
CA MET A 106 5.59 11.87 8.23
C MET A 106 7.07 11.66 8.56
N ASN A 107 7.84 12.72 8.77
CA ASN A 107 9.28 12.68 9.08
C ASN A 107 10.06 11.80 8.09
N ILE A 108 9.90 12.09 6.80
CA ILE A 108 10.67 11.44 5.73
C ILE A 108 12.04 12.10 5.68
N GLU A 109 13.06 11.29 5.50
CA GLU A 109 14.43 11.73 5.35
C GLU A 109 14.56 12.65 4.12
N PRO A 110 15.29 13.78 4.21
CA PRO A 110 15.31 14.79 3.14
C PRO A 110 15.82 14.27 1.80
N ASP A 111 16.88 13.45 1.80
CA ASP A 111 17.45 12.82 0.61
C ASP A 111 16.47 11.84 -0.06
N LEU A 112 15.71 11.11 0.76
CA LEU A 112 14.66 10.23 0.26
C LEU A 112 13.52 11.04 -0.35
N LEU A 113 13.03 12.09 0.33
CA LEU A 113 11.94 12.91 -0.19
C LEU A 113 12.32 13.56 -1.52
N GLU A 114 13.57 14.05 -1.65
CA GLU A 114 14.12 14.59 -2.90
C GLU A 114 14.10 13.53 -4.01
N ALA A 115 14.55 12.30 -3.72
CA ALA A 115 14.52 11.20 -4.67
C ALA A 115 13.11 10.74 -5.04
N MET A 116 12.13 10.91 -4.14
CA MET A 116 10.72 10.58 -4.39
C MET A 116 10.04 11.59 -5.34
N VAL A 117 10.57 12.80 -5.47
CA VAL A 117 10.06 13.84 -6.36
C VAL A 117 10.96 13.91 -7.60
N CYS A 118 10.87 12.92 -8.46
CA CYS A 118 11.66 12.82 -9.68
C CYS A 118 10.79 13.00 -10.94
N LYS A 119 11.44 13.39 -12.04
CA LYS A 119 10.77 13.64 -13.32
C LYS A 119 10.45 12.34 -14.06
N SER A 120 11.30 11.33 -13.95
CA SER A 120 11.15 10.07 -14.67
C SER A 120 11.88 8.94 -13.94
N GLY A 121 11.54 7.70 -14.25
CA GLY A 121 12.18 6.52 -13.68
C GLY A 121 11.24 5.64 -12.85
N LEU A 122 11.83 4.84 -11.99
CA LEU A 122 11.12 3.88 -11.14
C LEU A 122 11.37 4.16 -9.67
N GLY A 123 10.31 4.28 -8.88
CA GLY A 123 10.37 4.36 -7.42
C GLY A 123 9.55 3.24 -6.76
N PHE A 124 10.07 2.67 -5.68
CA PHE A 124 9.40 1.58 -4.98
C PHE A 124 9.17 1.89 -3.51
N VAL A 125 7.90 1.79 -3.08
CA VAL A 125 7.49 1.83 -1.67
C VAL A 125 7.04 0.43 -1.27
N CYS A 126 7.84 -0.25 -0.46
CA CYS A 126 7.71 -1.66 -0.15
C CYS A 126 7.35 -1.92 1.33
N GLY A 127 7.03 -3.16 1.65
CA GLY A 127 6.71 -3.60 3.00
C GLY A 127 5.48 -4.50 3.06
N GLU A 128 5.20 -5.05 4.23
CA GLU A 128 4.06 -5.95 4.45
C GLU A 128 2.71 -5.24 4.34
N THR A 129 1.63 -6.00 4.27
CA THR A 129 0.26 -5.45 4.32
C THR A 129 0.04 -4.69 5.63
N GLY A 130 -0.46 -3.46 5.53
CA GLY A 130 -0.69 -2.60 6.68
C GLY A 130 0.53 -1.81 7.16
N SER A 131 1.64 -1.81 6.42
CA SER A 131 2.84 -1.01 6.71
C SER A 131 2.71 0.47 6.34
N GLY A 132 1.58 0.89 5.76
CA GLY A 132 1.31 2.28 5.41
C GLY A 132 1.81 2.71 4.03
N LYS A 133 2.10 1.76 3.12
CA LYS A 133 2.52 2.06 1.73
C LYS A 133 1.56 2.97 0.99
N SER A 134 0.28 2.59 0.92
CA SER A 134 -0.75 3.38 0.23
C SER A 134 -0.88 4.78 0.82
N THR A 135 -0.78 4.89 2.15
CA THR A 135 -0.81 6.20 2.83
C THR A 135 0.36 7.07 2.42
N LEU A 136 1.57 6.50 2.37
CA LEU A 136 2.78 7.24 1.95
C LEU A 136 2.71 7.64 0.48
N CYS A 137 2.32 6.71 -0.41
CA CYS A 137 2.15 7.02 -1.83
C CYS A 137 1.11 8.13 -2.05
N SER A 138 -0.04 8.06 -1.34
CA SER A 138 -1.09 9.09 -1.45
C SER A 138 -0.62 10.45 -0.90
N ALA A 139 0.14 10.46 0.19
CA ALA A 139 0.74 11.67 0.74
C ALA A 139 1.77 12.29 -0.24
N LEU A 140 2.56 11.46 -0.93
CA LEU A 140 3.48 11.92 -1.97
C LEU A 140 2.72 12.51 -3.17
N TYR A 141 1.67 11.84 -3.66
CA TYR A 141 0.87 12.38 -4.75
C TYR A 141 0.24 13.72 -4.36
N ARG A 142 -0.28 13.84 -3.14
CA ARG A 142 -0.85 15.11 -2.67
C ARG A 142 0.22 16.21 -2.60
N TYR A 143 1.40 15.91 -2.06
CA TYR A 143 2.53 16.82 -2.02
C TYR A 143 2.94 17.31 -3.42
N ILE A 144 2.98 16.40 -4.40
CA ILE A 144 3.29 16.76 -5.79
C ILE A 144 2.19 17.65 -6.38
N MET A 145 0.91 17.34 -6.17
CA MET A 145 -0.20 18.20 -6.63
C MET A 145 -0.13 19.61 -6.05
N ASP A 146 0.24 19.72 -4.77
CA ASP A 146 0.30 21.01 -4.09
C ASP A 146 1.49 21.87 -4.56
N ASN A 147 2.61 21.25 -4.95
CA ASN A 147 3.82 21.94 -5.38
C ASN A 147 3.95 22.04 -6.91
N PHE A 148 3.34 21.14 -7.67
CA PHE A 148 3.35 21.06 -9.13
C PHE A 148 1.91 20.86 -9.64
N PRO A 149 1.05 21.89 -9.59
CA PRO A 149 -0.39 21.75 -9.85
C PRO A 149 -0.73 21.41 -11.31
N ASP A 150 0.21 21.52 -12.22
CA ASP A 150 0.12 21.13 -13.64
C ASP A 150 0.60 19.68 -13.89
N ALA A 151 1.15 19.01 -12.87
CA ALA A 151 1.57 17.62 -13.00
C ALA A 151 0.36 16.69 -13.12
N LYS A 152 0.27 15.97 -14.23
CA LYS A 152 -0.78 14.98 -14.47
C LYS A 152 -0.44 13.65 -13.81
N ILE A 153 -1.26 13.26 -12.86
CA ILE A 153 -1.13 12.01 -12.12
C ILE A 153 -2.22 11.03 -12.57
N VAL A 154 -1.81 9.81 -12.91
CA VAL A 154 -2.74 8.69 -13.14
C VAL A 154 -2.36 7.53 -12.23
N THR A 155 -3.35 6.88 -11.61
CA THR A 155 -3.08 5.72 -10.75
C THR A 155 -3.93 4.53 -11.15
N TYR A 156 -3.39 3.33 -10.90
CA TYR A 156 -4.05 2.04 -11.06
C TYR A 156 -3.92 1.28 -9.75
N GLU A 157 -5.03 0.99 -9.09
CA GLU A 157 -5.05 0.52 -7.70
C GLU A 157 -6.02 -0.67 -7.53
N ASP A 158 -5.81 -1.48 -6.49
CA ASP A 158 -6.65 -2.65 -6.17
C ASP A 158 -6.89 -2.78 -4.65
N PRO A 159 -7.96 -2.11 -4.13
CA PRO A 159 -8.78 -1.04 -4.73
C PRO A 159 -8.18 0.37 -4.53
N VAL A 160 -8.86 1.40 -5.03
CA VAL A 160 -8.55 2.81 -4.70
C VAL A 160 -8.82 3.06 -3.21
N GLU A 161 -7.74 3.27 -2.43
CA GLU A 161 -7.86 3.53 -0.98
C GLU A 161 -8.16 5.00 -0.67
N TYR A 162 -7.35 5.94 -1.16
CA TYR A 162 -7.53 7.38 -0.94
C TYR A 162 -8.06 8.06 -2.19
N ILE A 163 -8.96 9.01 -2.03
CA ILE A 163 -9.35 9.91 -3.13
C ILE A 163 -8.37 11.08 -3.12
N LEU A 164 -7.55 11.18 -4.15
CA LEU A 164 -6.44 12.12 -4.22
C LEU A 164 -6.87 13.54 -4.57
N GLY A 165 -7.83 13.68 -5.50
CA GLY A 165 -8.25 14.96 -6.00
C GLY A 165 -9.60 15.42 -5.46
N ASN A 166 -9.88 16.71 -5.65
CA ASN A 166 -11.16 17.35 -5.40
C ASN A 166 -11.52 18.29 -6.56
N GLU A 167 -12.72 18.85 -6.52
CA GLU A 167 -13.27 19.71 -7.59
C GLU A 167 -12.53 21.05 -7.77
N ASN A 168 -11.71 21.46 -6.80
CA ASN A 168 -10.93 22.70 -6.85
C ASN A 168 -9.52 22.52 -7.40
N ASP A 169 -9.06 21.28 -7.57
CA ASP A 169 -7.74 21.00 -8.12
C ASP A 169 -7.71 21.32 -9.63
N LEU A 170 -6.67 21.99 -10.11
CA LEU A 170 -6.50 22.35 -11.51
C LEU A 170 -6.53 21.11 -12.42
N LEU A 171 -5.85 20.06 -11.99
CA LEU A 171 -5.75 18.79 -12.70
C LEU A 171 -5.91 17.61 -11.73
N PRO A 172 -7.17 17.26 -11.35
CA PRO A 172 -7.39 16.17 -10.40
C PRO A 172 -6.85 14.84 -10.96
N PRO A 173 -6.17 14.03 -10.14
CA PRO A 173 -5.65 12.72 -10.54
C PRO A 173 -6.75 11.80 -11.04
N HIS A 174 -6.43 11.04 -12.08
CA HIS A 174 -7.32 9.99 -12.55
C HIS A 174 -6.92 8.66 -11.91
N GLN A 175 -7.78 8.15 -11.03
CA GLN A 175 -7.58 6.90 -10.31
C GLN A 175 -8.49 5.82 -10.90
N ALA A 176 -7.90 4.71 -11.35
CA ALA A 176 -8.63 3.57 -11.92
C ALA A 176 -8.45 2.34 -11.04
N GLU A 177 -9.53 1.63 -10.77
CA GLU A 177 -9.55 0.42 -9.95
C GLU A 177 -9.47 -0.82 -10.83
N ILE A 178 -8.56 -1.73 -10.48
CA ILE A 178 -8.40 -3.00 -11.19
C ILE A 178 -9.66 -3.87 -11.03
N GLY A 179 -10.08 -4.47 -12.13
CA GLY A 179 -11.29 -5.31 -12.17
C GLY A 179 -12.60 -4.56 -12.29
N ARG A 180 -12.60 -3.25 -12.03
CA ARG A 180 -13.77 -2.37 -12.24
C ARG A 180 -13.59 -1.48 -13.46
N ASP A 181 -12.50 -0.71 -13.49
CA ASP A 181 -12.25 0.32 -14.49
C ASP A 181 -11.23 -0.14 -15.55
N VAL A 182 -10.33 -1.04 -15.16
CA VAL A 182 -9.29 -1.61 -16.02
C VAL A 182 -9.03 -3.07 -15.63
N VAL A 183 -8.68 -3.90 -16.60
CA VAL A 183 -8.59 -5.37 -16.40
C VAL A 183 -7.35 -5.82 -15.62
N SER A 184 -6.23 -5.08 -15.69
CA SER A 184 -4.98 -5.41 -15.00
C SER A 184 -4.07 -4.19 -14.87
N PHE A 185 -3.08 -4.26 -13.97
CA PHE A 185 -2.04 -3.24 -13.83
C PHE A 185 -1.27 -3.01 -15.14
N ALA A 186 -0.88 -4.09 -15.82
CA ALA A 186 -0.18 -4.01 -17.11
C ALA A 186 -1.02 -3.32 -18.19
N ALA A 187 -2.34 -3.58 -18.25
CA ALA A 187 -3.24 -2.90 -19.18
C ALA A 187 -3.36 -1.40 -18.83
N GLY A 188 -3.43 -1.09 -17.54
CA GLY A 188 -3.42 0.29 -17.02
C GLY A 188 -2.17 1.05 -17.45
N LEU A 189 -0.99 0.49 -17.21
CA LEU A 189 0.30 1.08 -17.59
C LEU A 189 0.41 1.34 -19.10
N ARG A 190 0.03 0.34 -19.94
CA ARG A 190 -0.01 0.53 -21.40
C ARG A 190 -0.97 1.63 -21.85
N SER A 191 -2.05 1.85 -21.10
CA SER A 191 -2.97 2.96 -21.35
C SER A 191 -2.40 4.30 -20.88
N ALA A 192 -1.69 4.31 -19.73
CA ALA A 192 -1.14 5.50 -19.13
C ALA A 192 -0.22 6.28 -20.07
N VAL A 193 0.75 5.59 -20.72
CA VAL A 193 1.74 6.23 -21.61
C VAL A 193 1.11 7.00 -22.79
N ARG A 194 -0.14 6.66 -23.16
CA ARG A 194 -0.89 7.39 -24.21
C ARG A 194 -1.60 8.64 -23.69
N ARG A 195 -1.61 8.83 -22.38
CA ARG A 195 -2.27 9.95 -21.71
C ARG A 195 -1.31 11.07 -21.35
N ASN A 196 -0.02 10.87 -21.61
CA ASN A 196 1.07 11.78 -21.29
C ASN A 196 1.02 12.26 -19.82
N PRO A 197 1.05 11.37 -18.83
CA PRO A 197 1.15 11.75 -17.42
C PRO A 197 2.60 12.01 -17.04
N GLU A 198 2.86 12.88 -16.09
CA GLU A 198 4.15 13.00 -15.43
C GLU A 198 4.37 11.83 -14.47
N ILE A 199 3.28 11.39 -13.77
CA ILE A 199 3.37 10.33 -12.77
C ILE A 199 2.35 9.23 -13.03
N ILE A 200 2.82 8.00 -12.95
CA ILE A 200 2.00 6.79 -13.02
C ILE A 200 2.13 6.04 -11.70
N GLY A 201 1.06 6.05 -10.91
CA GLY A 201 0.94 5.22 -9.70
C GLY A 201 0.49 3.81 -10.05
N VAL A 202 1.25 2.80 -9.65
CA VAL A 202 0.92 1.39 -9.85
C VAL A 202 0.77 0.73 -8.49
N GLY A 203 -0.43 0.25 -8.18
CA GLY A 203 -0.73 -0.32 -6.86
C GLY A 203 0.29 -1.34 -6.42
N GLU A 204 0.62 -2.32 -7.28
CA GLU A 204 1.72 -3.26 -7.02
C GLU A 204 2.29 -3.87 -8.32
N ILE A 205 3.57 -4.25 -8.26
CA ILE A 205 4.23 -5.06 -9.29
C ILE A 205 4.46 -6.46 -8.71
N ARG A 206 3.79 -7.46 -9.28
CA ARG A 206 3.87 -8.86 -8.84
C ARG A 206 4.07 -9.88 -9.96
N ASP A 207 4.02 -9.45 -11.20
CA ASP A 207 4.14 -10.28 -12.38
C ASP A 207 5.01 -9.62 -13.46
N ASN A 208 5.48 -10.45 -14.41
CA ASN A 208 6.35 -10.01 -15.48
C ASN A 208 5.72 -8.94 -16.38
N GLU A 209 4.43 -9.07 -16.70
CA GLU A 209 3.77 -8.13 -17.63
C GLU A 209 3.70 -6.73 -17.05
N THR A 210 3.42 -6.63 -15.75
CA THR A 210 3.37 -5.35 -15.02
C THR A 210 4.77 -4.76 -14.88
N ALA A 211 5.79 -5.59 -14.56
CA ALA A 211 7.18 -5.16 -14.44
C ALA A 211 7.71 -4.62 -15.79
N ASP A 212 7.47 -5.35 -16.89
CA ASP A 212 7.88 -4.93 -18.24
C ASP A 212 7.20 -3.61 -18.64
N ALA A 213 5.89 -3.48 -18.40
CA ALA A 213 5.15 -2.26 -18.72
C ALA A 213 5.63 -1.05 -17.90
N ALA A 214 6.04 -1.25 -16.64
CA ALA A 214 6.61 -0.19 -15.81
C ALA A 214 7.98 0.26 -16.32
N VAL A 215 8.85 -0.66 -16.71
CA VAL A 215 10.15 -0.35 -17.34
C VAL A 215 9.94 0.41 -18.65
N GLN A 216 9.00 -0.02 -19.50
CA GLN A 216 8.69 0.67 -20.75
C GLN A 216 8.19 2.11 -20.50
N ALA A 217 7.33 2.30 -19.50
CA ALA A 217 6.86 3.64 -19.13
C ALA A 217 8.02 4.53 -18.65
N GLY A 218 8.91 4.00 -17.81
CA GLY A 218 10.12 4.71 -17.39
C GLY A 218 11.03 5.10 -18.56
N ASN A 219 11.27 4.18 -19.49
CA ASN A 219 12.09 4.43 -20.71
C ASN A 219 11.48 5.50 -21.62
N THR A 220 10.17 5.71 -21.56
CA THR A 220 9.48 6.78 -22.31
C THR A 220 9.36 8.10 -21.54
N GLY A 221 10.09 8.23 -20.44
CA GLY A 221 10.23 9.48 -19.70
C GLY A 221 9.18 9.72 -18.60
N HIS A 222 8.38 8.70 -18.23
CA HIS A 222 7.40 8.81 -17.16
C HIS A 222 8.01 8.38 -15.82
N TYR A 223 7.53 8.97 -14.73
CA TYR A 223 7.83 8.49 -13.39
C TYR A 223 6.80 7.44 -12.96
N CYS A 224 7.24 6.20 -12.76
CA CYS A 224 6.43 5.12 -12.23
C CYS A 224 6.73 4.89 -10.75
N LEU A 225 5.75 5.15 -9.89
CA LEU A 225 5.78 4.82 -8.48
C LEU A 225 4.95 3.55 -8.24
N SER A 226 5.56 2.54 -7.63
CA SER A 226 4.88 1.28 -7.37
C SER A 226 5.16 0.73 -5.98
N THR A 227 4.43 -0.32 -5.61
CA THR A 227 4.67 -1.05 -4.37
C THR A 227 5.06 -2.50 -4.63
N MET A 228 5.78 -3.07 -3.67
CA MET A 228 6.06 -4.51 -3.61
C MET A 228 6.01 -5.01 -2.16
N HIS A 229 5.79 -6.31 -1.98
CA HIS A 229 5.79 -6.96 -0.67
C HIS A 229 7.14 -7.60 -0.40
N THR A 230 8.09 -6.84 0.11
CA THR A 230 9.48 -7.24 0.40
C THR A 230 9.92 -6.68 1.74
N LYS A 231 11.03 -7.21 2.28
CA LYS A 231 11.52 -6.92 3.63
C LYS A 231 12.80 -6.09 3.68
N SER A 232 13.51 -5.98 2.54
CA SER A 232 14.67 -5.09 2.40
C SER A 232 14.74 -4.51 1.00
N PRO A 233 15.46 -3.40 0.78
CA PRO A 233 15.70 -2.84 -0.54
C PRO A 233 16.41 -3.81 -1.48
N GLY A 234 17.40 -4.56 -0.99
CA GLY A 234 18.10 -5.57 -1.78
C GLY A 234 17.18 -6.72 -2.21
N GLU A 235 16.31 -7.21 -1.32
CA GLU A 235 15.28 -8.19 -1.66
C GLU A 235 14.32 -7.64 -2.74
N THR A 236 13.95 -6.36 -2.64
CA THR A 236 13.06 -5.73 -3.62
C THR A 236 13.65 -5.78 -5.01
N LEU A 237 14.90 -5.37 -5.15
CA LEU A 237 15.58 -5.40 -6.46
C LEU A 237 15.73 -6.82 -6.99
N ALA A 238 16.18 -7.75 -6.15
CA ALA A 238 16.32 -9.17 -6.54
C ALA A 238 14.98 -9.77 -6.98
N ARG A 239 13.89 -9.47 -6.25
CA ARG A 239 12.54 -9.95 -6.59
C ARG A 239 12.02 -9.34 -7.86
N LEU A 240 12.21 -8.03 -8.08
CA LEU A 240 11.82 -7.36 -9.32
C LEU A 240 12.52 -7.98 -10.53
N LEU A 241 13.85 -8.18 -10.46
CA LEU A 241 14.60 -8.81 -11.52
C LEU A 241 14.21 -10.29 -11.74
N GLY A 242 13.82 -10.97 -10.67
CA GLY A 242 13.30 -12.34 -10.72
C GLY A 242 11.98 -12.50 -11.47
N LEU A 243 11.20 -11.43 -11.65
CA LEU A 243 9.96 -11.46 -12.45
C LEU A 243 10.23 -11.63 -13.96
N PHE A 244 11.40 -11.22 -14.44
CA PHE A 244 11.74 -11.33 -15.85
C PHE A 244 12.21 -12.74 -16.22
N PRO A 245 11.81 -13.23 -17.39
CA PRO A 245 12.32 -14.51 -17.93
C PRO A 245 13.86 -14.53 -17.98
N PRO A 246 14.51 -15.68 -17.70
CA PRO A 246 15.97 -15.76 -17.65
C PRO A 246 16.67 -15.24 -18.90
N VAL A 247 16.08 -15.44 -20.08
CA VAL A 247 16.65 -15.05 -21.39
C VAL A 247 16.82 -13.54 -21.56
N ILE A 248 15.94 -12.74 -20.93
CA ILE A 248 15.98 -11.26 -21.04
C ILE A 248 16.37 -10.58 -19.73
N ARG A 249 16.59 -11.36 -18.66
CA ARG A 249 16.81 -10.81 -17.31
C ARG A 249 18.01 -9.87 -17.25
N ASP A 250 19.10 -10.21 -17.90
CA ASP A 250 20.30 -9.38 -17.90
C ASP A 250 20.04 -8.01 -18.57
N SER A 251 19.39 -7.99 -19.72
CA SER A 251 19.04 -6.74 -20.41
C SER A 251 18.03 -5.92 -19.62
N MET A 252 17.06 -6.59 -18.98
CA MET A 252 16.07 -5.91 -18.13
C MET A 252 16.69 -5.39 -16.82
N ALA A 253 17.71 -6.09 -16.28
CA ALA A 253 18.43 -5.60 -15.12
C ALA A 253 19.09 -4.25 -15.38
N TRP A 254 19.77 -4.12 -16.53
CA TRP A 254 20.35 -2.84 -16.95
C TRP A 254 19.30 -1.74 -17.17
N ALA A 255 18.17 -2.08 -17.80
CA ALA A 255 17.08 -1.15 -17.99
C ALA A 255 16.50 -0.69 -16.64
N VAL A 256 16.28 -1.61 -15.70
CA VAL A 256 15.83 -1.28 -14.34
C VAL A 256 16.83 -0.40 -13.63
N LEU A 257 18.14 -0.75 -13.62
CA LEU A 257 19.16 0.04 -12.95
C LEU A 257 19.24 1.47 -13.48
N SER A 258 19.12 1.66 -14.80
CA SER A 258 19.15 3.00 -15.41
C SER A 258 17.97 3.89 -15.01
N LEU A 259 16.83 3.29 -14.66
CA LEU A 259 15.58 3.99 -14.32
C LEU A 259 15.36 4.13 -12.81
N LEU A 260 16.00 3.28 -12.02
CA LEU A 260 15.73 3.18 -10.59
C LEU A 260 16.20 4.45 -9.85
N GLN A 261 15.29 5.07 -9.09
CA GLN A 261 15.54 6.28 -8.31
C GLN A 261 15.72 5.96 -6.82
N PHE A 262 14.82 5.18 -6.27
CA PHE A 262 14.89 4.74 -4.87
C PHE A 262 14.14 3.44 -4.65
N ILE A 263 14.49 2.75 -3.58
CA ILE A 263 13.71 1.66 -2.99
C ILE A 263 13.58 1.95 -1.50
N LEU A 264 12.34 1.98 -1.02
CA LEU A 264 11.98 2.19 0.37
C LEU A 264 11.19 1.00 0.88
N VAL A 265 11.60 0.44 2.01
CA VAL A 265 10.82 -0.55 2.78
C VAL A 265 10.35 0.08 4.08
N GLN A 266 9.06 0.03 4.36
CA GLN A 266 8.45 0.63 5.54
C GLN A 266 7.71 -0.40 6.39
N VAL A 267 7.84 -0.27 7.71
CA VAL A 267 7.01 -0.94 8.70
C VAL A 267 6.37 0.09 9.63
N LEU A 268 5.24 -0.27 10.22
CA LEU A 268 4.60 0.52 11.28
C LEU A 268 4.79 -0.19 12.61
N VAL A 269 5.50 0.45 13.52
CA VAL A 269 5.82 -0.05 14.85
C VAL A 269 4.93 0.63 15.88
N ARG A 270 4.40 -0.13 16.83
CA ARG A 270 3.58 0.41 17.92
C ARG A 270 4.47 1.09 18.94
N THR A 271 4.10 2.27 19.34
CA THR A 271 4.81 3.07 20.33
C THR A 271 4.13 3.03 21.70
N ASN A 272 4.89 3.29 22.76
CA ASN A 272 4.41 3.21 24.15
C ASN A 272 3.35 4.25 24.49
N ASP A 273 3.25 5.33 23.70
CA ASP A 273 2.20 6.34 23.79
C ASP A 273 0.86 5.88 23.18
N GLY A 274 0.80 4.65 22.67
CA GLY A 274 -0.39 4.06 22.04
C GLY A 274 -0.57 4.41 20.57
N GLY A 275 0.39 5.10 19.97
CA GLY A 275 0.44 5.43 18.54
C GLY A 275 1.12 4.36 17.67
N ARG A 276 1.45 4.76 16.47
CA ARG A 276 2.32 4.03 15.55
C ARG A 276 3.32 4.98 14.90
N LYS A 277 4.54 4.50 14.74
CA LYS A 277 5.61 5.23 14.06
C LYS A 277 6.06 4.43 12.83
N ALA A 278 6.23 5.10 11.71
CA ALA A 278 6.83 4.51 10.53
C ALA A 278 8.35 4.42 10.73
N VAL A 279 8.89 3.23 10.50
CA VAL A 279 10.34 2.97 10.46
C VAL A 279 10.68 2.54 9.04
N ARG A 280 11.72 3.14 8.48
CA ARG A 280 12.06 3.02 7.06
C ARG A 280 13.48 2.55 6.87
N GLU A 281 13.62 1.62 5.94
CA GLU A 281 14.91 1.16 5.41
C GLU A 281 14.89 1.47 3.92
N TYR A 282 15.84 2.28 3.44
CA TYR A 282 15.80 2.77 2.07
C TYR A 282 17.20 2.90 1.45
N ILE A 283 17.21 2.97 0.14
CA ILE A 283 18.35 3.31 -0.68
C ILE A 283 17.94 4.29 -1.78
N VAL A 284 18.69 5.35 -1.95
CA VAL A 284 18.59 6.27 -3.09
C VAL A 284 19.67 5.88 -4.10
N ILE A 285 19.29 5.73 -5.35
CA ILE A 285 20.21 5.33 -6.44
C ILE A 285 20.77 6.58 -7.10
N ASN A 286 21.82 7.11 -6.52
CA ASN A 286 22.61 8.19 -7.12
C ASN A 286 23.57 7.66 -8.19
N ASP A 287 24.24 8.55 -8.91
CA ASP A 287 25.15 8.19 -10.00
C ASP A 287 26.32 7.31 -9.51
N GLU A 288 26.89 7.61 -8.35
CA GLU A 288 27.99 6.81 -7.76
C GLU A 288 27.56 5.37 -7.48
N LEU A 289 26.40 5.18 -6.83
CA LEU A 289 25.88 3.84 -6.55
C LEU A 289 25.51 3.12 -7.86
N ARG A 290 24.94 3.83 -8.83
CA ARG A 290 24.62 3.29 -10.14
C ARG A 290 25.85 2.77 -10.87
N ASP A 291 26.93 3.55 -10.84
CA ASP A 291 28.22 3.15 -11.42
C ASP A 291 28.81 1.93 -10.70
N ASN A 292 28.78 1.91 -9.37
CA ASN A 292 29.24 0.79 -8.58
C ASN A 292 28.47 -0.50 -8.90
N LEU A 293 27.15 -0.43 -8.94
CA LEU A 293 26.29 -1.58 -9.30
C LEU A 293 26.56 -2.01 -10.74
N SER A 294 26.80 -1.08 -11.66
CA SER A 294 27.11 -1.40 -13.05
C SER A 294 28.42 -2.17 -13.23
N GLY A 295 29.35 -2.05 -12.28
CA GLY A 295 30.62 -2.78 -12.27
C GLY A 295 30.54 -4.22 -11.77
N MET A 296 29.36 -4.72 -11.35
CA MET A 296 29.19 -6.06 -10.79
C MET A 296 28.00 -6.82 -11.39
N PRO A 297 27.98 -8.17 -11.29
CA PRO A 297 26.85 -8.97 -11.73
C PRO A 297 25.55 -8.57 -11.02
N HIS A 298 24.43 -8.47 -11.76
CA HIS A 298 23.13 -8.07 -11.19
C HIS A 298 22.64 -8.99 -10.06
N ALA A 299 23.10 -10.24 -10.02
CA ALA A 299 22.79 -11.17 -8.93
C ALA A 299 23.37 -10.73 -7.57
N GLU A 300 24.39 -9.88 -7.57
CA GLU A 300 25.06 -9.37 -6.36
C GLU A 300 24.48 -8.01 -5.90
N TRP A 301 23.73 -7.31 -6.73
CA TRP A 301 23.22 -5.97 -6.44
C TRP A 301 22.42 -5.90 -5.14
N GLY A 302 21.53 -6.86 -4.92
CA GLY A 302 20.71 -6.90 -3.70
C GLY A 302 21.55 -7.03 -2.44
N HIS A 303 22.54 -7.92 -2.46
CA HIS A 303 23.46 -8.10 -1.32
C HIS A 303 24.32 -6.85 -1.08
N HIS A 304 24.79 -6.19 -2.15
CA HIS A 304 25.57 -4.97 -2.06
C HIS A 304 24.75 -3.83 -1.43
N ILE A 305 23.53 -3.62 -1.88
CA ILE A 305 22.60 -2.63 -1.32
C ILE A 305 22.35 -2.89 0.18
N ASP A 306 22.01 -4.11 0.54
CA ASP A 306 21.75 -4.48 1.95
C ASP A 306 23.01 -4.35 2.81
N ALA A 307 24.21 -4.53 2.23
CA ALA A 307 25.49 -4.32 2.93
C ALA A 307 25.74 -2.83 3.23
N ILE A 308 25.45 -1.93 2.28
CA ILE A 308 25.54 -0.47 2.49
C ILE A 308 24.61 -0.06 3.63
N ILE A 309 23.33 -0.42 3.57
CA ILE A 309 22.34 -0.06 4.58
C ILE A 309 22.74 -0.60 5.97
N ARG A 310 23.32 -1.81 6.02
CA ARG A 310 23.84 -2.41 7.26
C ARG A 310 25.02 -1.63 7.82
N GLN A 311 25.96 -1.25 6.98
CA GLN A 311 27.13 -0.47 7.37
C GLN A 311 26.76 0.89 7.93
N GLU A 312 25.74 1.52 7.37
CA GLU A 312 25.18 2.80 7.81
C GLU A 312 24.22 2.68 9.01
N LYS A 313 23.98 1.45 9.51
CA LYS A 313 23.04 1.17 10.62
C LYS A 313 21.62 1.68 10.38
N ARG A 314 21.18 1.71 9.14
CA ARG A 314 19.84 2.19 8.73
C ARG A 314 18.81 1.08 8.55
N ARG A 315 19.11 -0.18 8.92
CA ARG A 315 18.12 -1.26 8.85
C ARG A 315 16.95 -0.98 9.80
N ILE A 316 15.76 -1.43 9.44
CA ILE A 316 14.56 -1.37 10.29
C ILE A 316 14.88 -1.89 11.70
N ARG A 317 15.56 -3.04 11.81
CA ARG A 317 15.92 -3.63 13.11
C ARG A 317 16.84 -2.72 13.95
N ASP A 318 17.79 -2.03 13.34
CA ASP A 318 18.75 -1.18 14.05
C ASP A 318 18.03 0.05 14.62
N GLN A 319 17.13 0.64 13.84
CA GLN A 319 16.29 1.76 14.26
C GLN A 319 15.31 1.35 15.38
N ILE A 320 14.68 0.17 15.28
CA ILE A 320 13.77 -0.33 16.32
C ILE A 320 14.54 -0.64 17.61
N LEU A 321 15.80 -1.11 17.53
CA LEU A 321 16.65 -1.30 18.69
C LEU A 321 16.93 0.02 19.41
N GLU A 322 17.22 1.09 18.66
CA GLU A 322 17.38 2.43 19.23
C GLU A 322 16.07 2.94 19.89
N MET A 323 14.92 2.73 19.23
CA MET A 323 13.62 3.07 19.79
C MET A 323 13.34 2.30 21.10
N TYR A 324 13.71 1.02 21.16
CA TYR A 324 13.59 0.22 22.37
C TYR A 324 14.49 0.76 23.50
N ILE A 325 15.75 1.07 23.20
CA ILE A 325 16.69 1.67 24.17
C ILE A 325 16.18 3.00 24.69
N ARG A 326 15.53 3.81 23.84
CA ARG A 326 14.89 5.09 24.21
C ARG A 326 13.53 4.93 24.89
N ASN A 327 13.07 3.70 25.15
CA ASN A 327 11.77 3.38 25.70
C ASN A 327 10.58 3.95 24.89
N GLU A 328 10.74 4.12 23.58
CA GLU A 328 9.67 4.48 22.65
C GLU A 328 8.80 3.27 22.28
N VAL A 329 9.37 2.08 22.31
CA VAL A 329 8.75 0.80 21.92
C VAL A 329 8.95 -0.22 23.03
N ASP A 330 7.92 -1.02 23.33
CA ASP A 330 8.00 -2.05 24.34
C ASP A 330 8.70 -3.32 23.83
N ARG A 331 9.08 -4.20 24.77
CA ARG A 331 9.74 -5.47 24.42
C ARG A 331 8.88 -6.38 23.55
N ARG A 332 7.55 -6.36 23.72
CA ARG A 332 6.63 -7.23 22.96
C ARG A 332 6.58 -6.84 21.49
N GLU A 333 6.70 -5.58 21.19
CA GLU A 333 6.78 -5.09 19.82
C GLU A 333 8.20 -5.30 19.25
N ALA A 334 9.24 -4.98 20.03
CA ALA A 334 10.63 -5.11 19.59
C ALA A 334 11.03 -6.54 19.18
N ILE A 335 10.56 -7.58 19.88
CA ILE A 335 10.85 -8.99 19.55
C ILE A 335 10.31 -9.45 18.19
N LEU A 336 9.39 -8.71 17.59
CA LEU A 336 8.89 -8.99 16.23
C LEU A 336 9.96 -8.72 15.16
N PHE A 337 10.96 -7.88 15.48
CA PHE A 337 11.98 -7.40 14.55
C PHE A 337 13.40 -7.79 14.99
N ILE A 338 13.61 -8.01 16.27
CA ILE A 338 14.92 -8.21 16.88
C ILE A 338 14.93 -9.53 17.66
N PRO A 339 15.95 -10.39 17.46
CA PRO A 339 16.09 -11.61 18.24
C PRO A 339 16.07 -11.34 19.75
N PRO A 340 15.33 -12.11 20.56
CA PRO A 340 15.18 -11.85 22.00
C PRO A 340 16.51 -11.76 22.79
N GLY A 341 17.55 -12.44 22.33
CA GLY A 341 18.89 -12.42 22.96
C GLY A 341 19.65 -11.10 22.80
N GLU A 342 19.22 -10.25 21.86
CA GLU A 342 19.81 -8.93 21.62
C GLU A 342 19.08 -7.81 22.40
N LEU A 343 17.86 -8.09 22.86
CA LEU A 343 17.09 -7.19 23.72
C LEU A 343 17.48 -7.43 25.19
N ARG A 344 18.65 -6.93 25.59
CA ARG A 344 19.07 -6.99 26.99
C ARG A 344 18.23 -6.01 27.81
N SER A 345 17.82 -6.49 28.98
CA SER A 345 17.14 -5.71 30.04
C SER A 345 18.02 -4.60 30.58
#